data_d567937afba71160a0c89c3e8ddec9d0
#
_entry.id   d567937afba71160a0c89c3e8ddec9d0
#
_cell.length_a   1.000
_cell.length_b   1.000
_cell.length_c   1.000
_cell.angle_alpha   90.00
_cell.angle_beta   90.00
_cell.angle_gamma   90.00
#
_symmetry.space_group_name_H-M   'P 1'
#
loop_
_entity.id
_entity.type
_entity.pdbx_description
1 polymer ?
#
loop_
_entity_poly.entity_id
_entity_poly.type
_entity_poly.pdbx_seq_one_letter_code
_entity_poly.pdbx_strand_id
1 'polypeptide(L)'
;MSSVQQALSFVDGVSYKDYVLGFSCAVYAFEQYLNYRQHCRYLMRERPQDLADIVNETDFSKSQSYNLEKSRFAFVENAYKQLEILLQLHYDVLPWLWDFSGRLLSQYAGYGSEYEILQSMVFMTVYSFISTATSLPFSLYSTFVIEQRHGFNKQTLGLFFADLAKTQLLFAVIMLPFLAAFLWIIKYTGANFYFYVWITVVAFQLFFMTIYPTVIQPLFNKLTPLEEGELRTRIEELAGRINFPLKKLYVIDGSKRSSHSNAYFYGFGRNKHIVLFDTLIDHSTNDEICAVLAHELGHWAMSHTLKLLVTTQIYMLTMFWLFSYFINNAQLYHDFGFSAMPTLIGFMLFQYIYAPVDSIIGFLMHMYQRMNEYEADAYALKLGYAATLRSALIKLSVKNLGGFNVDPWYSAWNRSHPSLTERLSALGIKPTSDKPIVNAEESKKEQ
;
A
#
# COMPACT_ATOMS: atom_id res chain seq x y z
N MET A 1 -38.73 13.12 2.14
CA MET A 1 -37.27 13.35 2.10
C MET A 1 -36.76 13.11 3.51
N SER A 2 -35.83 12.21 3.71
CA SER A 2 -35.27 11.94 5.03
C SER A 2 -34.43 13.13 5.49
N SER A 3 -34.33 13.36 6.82
CA SER A 3 -33.48 14.39 7.41
C SER A 3 -32.02 14.36 6.92
N VAL A 4 -31.53 13.19 6.51
CA VAL A 4 -30.21 12.97 5.91
C VAL A 4 -30.13 13.55 4.49
N GLN A 5 -31.17 13.42 3.67
CA GLN A 5 -31.20 14.04 2.33
C GLN A 5 -31.25 15.57 2.40
N GLN A 6 -31.89 16.12 3.42
CA GLN A 6 -31.89 17.58 3.68
C GLN A 6 -30.54 18.09 4.19
N ALA A 7 -29.81 17.32 4.99
CA ALA A 7 -28.46 17.67 5.45
C ALA A 7 -27.39 17.54 4.35
N LEU A 8 -27.68 16.74 3.33
CA LEU A 8 -26.82 16.52 2.15
C LEU A 8 -27.23 17.39 0.94
N SER A 9 -28.32 18.20 1.04
CA SER A 9 -28.57 19.29 0.08
C SER A 9 -27.49 20.34 0.32
N PHE A 10 -26.38 20.17 -0.38
CA PHE A 10 -25.27 21.10 -0.38
C PHE A 10 -25.75 22.53 -0.67
N VAL A 11 -25.03 23.47 -0.08
CA VAL A 11 -25.16 24.91 -0.22
C VAL A 11 -25.76 25.26 -1.57
N ASP A 12 -26.91 25.88 -1.58
CA ASP A 12 -27.63 26.26 -2.80
C ASP A 12 -26.66 26.89 -3.83
N GLY A 13 -26.46 26.22 -4.96
CA GLY A 13 -25.68 26.71 -6.09
C GLY A 13 -24.31 26.08 -6.36
N VAL A 14 -23.81 25.15 -5.55
CA VAL A 14 -22.54 24.43 -5.81
C VAL A 14 -22.82 23.03 -6.34
N SER A 15 -22.31 22.70 -7.54
CA SER A 15 -22.43 21.34 -8.09
C SER A 15 -21.54 20.35 -7.35
N TYR A 16 -21.91 19.07 -7.35
CA TYR A 16 -21.04 18.00 -6.83
C TYR A 16 -19.66 17.97 -7.51
N LYS A 17 -19.63 18.25 -8.81
CA LYS A 17 -18.39 18.31 -9.59
C LYS A 17 -17.48 19.44 -9.12
N ASP A 18 -18.03 20.65 -8.88
CA ASP A 18 -17.24 21.79 -8.38
C ASP A 18 -16.70 21.54 -6.99
N TYR A 19 -17.50 20.90 -6.12
CA TYR A 19 -17.05 20.45 -4.80
C TYR A 19 -15.86 19.49 -4.90
N VAL A 20 -15.96 18.46 -5.75
CA VAL A 20 -14.88 17.48 -5.95
C VAL A 20 -13.62 18.13 -6.52
N LEU A 21 -13.77 19.04 -7.48
CA LEU A 21 -12.64 19.80 -8.05
C LEU A 21 -11.96 20.65 -6.98
N GLY A 22 -12.73 21.41 -6.20
CA GLY A 22 -12.21 22.27 -5.13
C GLY A 22 -11.51 21.45 -4.06
N PHE A 23 -12.14 20.37 -3.60
CA PHE A 23 -11.56 19.50 -2.57
C PHE A 23 -10.29 18.79 -3.08
N SER A 24 -10.29 18.24 -4.29
CA SER A 24 -9.11 17.61 -4.89
C SER A 24 -7.92 18.57 -4.95
N CYS A 25 -8.16 19.83 -5.38
CA CYS A 25 -7.11 20.86 -5.39
C CYS A 25 -6.60 21.19 -3.98
N ALA A 26 -7.50 21.26 -2.98
CA ALA A 26 -7.12 21.57 -1.61
C ALA A 26 -6.27 20.44 -0.99
N VAL A 27 -6.67 19.18 -1.17
CA VAL A 27 -5.90 18.01 -0.72
C VAL A 27 -4.54 17.96 -1.42
N TYR A 28 -4.52 18.12 -2.75
CA TYR A 28 -3.27 18.20 -3.51
C TYR A 28 -2.33 19.27 -2.96
N ALA A 29 -2.82 20.48 -2.74
CA ALA A 29 -2.00 21.57 -2.19
C ALA A 29 -1.45 21.23 -0.79
N PHE A 30 -2.28 20.63 0.07
CA PHE A 30 -1.86 20.19 1.41
C PHE A 30 -0.79 19.09 1.33
N GLU A 31 -0.99 18.08 0.51
CA GLU A 31 -0.03 16.98 0.33
C GLU A 31 1.29 17.49 -0.29
N GLN A 32 1.22 18.41 -1.27
CA GLN A 32 2.44 19.02 -1.83
C GLN A 32 3.17 19.88 -0.79
N TYR A 33 2.46 20.54 0.12
CA TYR A 33 3.09 21.23 1.24
C TYR A 33 3.83 20.27 2.17
N LEU A 34 3.24 19.12 2.50
CA LEU A 34 3.91 18.09 3.31
C LEU A 34 5.12 17.49 2.58
N ASN A 35 4.98 17.20 1.28
CA ASN A 35 6.07 16.72 0.42
C ASN A 35 7.22 17.74 0.35
N TYR A 36 6.91 19.03 0.27
CA TYR A 36 7.91 20.10 0.29
C TYR A 36 8.65 20.17 1.63
N ARG A 37 7.94 20.06 2.76
CA ARG A 37 8.56 19.99 4.09
C ARG A 37 9.55 18.82 4.17
N GLN A 38 9.14 17.64 3.71
CA GLN A 38 10.00 16.46 3.67
C GLN A 38 11.16 16.62 2.70
N HIS A 39 10.94 17.23 1.54
CA HIS A 39 11.99 17.56 0.59
C HIS A 39 13.09 18.43 1.21
N CYS A 40 12.71 19.45 1.98
CA CYS A 40 13.66 20.28 2.71
C CYS A 40 14.49 19.46 3.72
N ARG A 41 13.92 18.42 4.33
CA ARG A 41 14.66 17.49 5.20
C ARG A 41 15.72 16.69 4.42
N TYR A 42 15.42 16.28 3.19
CA TYR A 42 16.37 15.57 2.34
C TYR A 42 17.52 16.45 1.81
N LEU A 43 17.36 17.78 1.81
CA LEU A 43 18.43 18.74 1.48
C LEU A 43 19.41 18.98 2.63
N MET A 44 19.05 18.57 3.87
CA MET A 44 19.95 18.78 5.03
C MET A 44 21.18 17.90 4.90
N ARG A 45 22.35 18.49 5.14
CA ARG A 45 23.65 17.82 5.09
C ARG A 45 24.06 17.23 6.45
N GLU A 46 23.48 17.74 7.51
CA GLU A 46 23.79 17.30 8.86
C GLU A 46 22.95 16.07 9.23
N ARG A 47 23.59 15.09 9.82
CA ARG A 47 22.95 13.92 10.37
C ARG A 47 22.14 14.29 11.61
N PRO A 48 20.96 13.66 11.87
CA PRO A 48 20.28 13.80 13.15
C PRO A 48 21.23 13.45 14.29
N GLN A 49 21.24 14.25 15.36
CA GLN A 49 22.12 14.04 16.51
C GLN A 49 22.00 12.61 17.09
N ASP A 50 20.78 12.09 17.16
CA ASP A 50 20.48 10.75 17.67
C ASP A 50 21.04 9.61 16.79
N LEU A 51 21.45 9.90 15.56
CA LEU A 51 22.00 8.94 14.61
C LEU A 51 23.45 9.23 14.22
N ALA A 52 24.04 10.31 14.72
CA ALA A 52 25.38 10.73 14.34
C ALA A 52 26.49 9.68 14.63
N ASP A 53 26.33 8.96 15.74
CA ASP A 53 27.27 7.89 16.17
C ASP A 53 26.91 6.52 15.57
N ILE A 54 25.78 6.40 14.87
CA ILE A 54 25.22 5.12 14.44
C ILE A 54 25.31 4.94 12.93
N VAL A 55 25.00 6.02 12.18
CA VAL A 55 25.01 6.04 10.71
C VAL A 55 26.21 6.83 10.26
N ASN A 56 27.09 6.23 9.47
CA ASN A 56 28.23 6.94 8.93
C ASN A 56 27.82 7.98 7.88
N GLU A 57 28.72 8.92 7.59
CA GLU A 57 28.44 10.04 6.70
C GLU A 57 28.19 9.60 5.24
N THR A 58 28.87 8.54 4.81
CA THR A 58 28.71 7.99 3.45
C THR A 58 27.33 7.41 3.26
N ASP A 59 26.85 6.59 4.20
CA ASP A 59 25.51 5.96 4.14
C ASP A 59 24.40 7.00 4.28
N PHE A 60 24.60 8.01 5.14
CA PHE A 60 23.70 9.15 5.23
C PHE A 60 23.60 9.90 3.92
N SER A 61 24.73 10.24 3.30
CA SER A 61 24.79 10.97 2.02
C SER A 61 24.12 10.18 0.89
N LYS A 62 24.34 8.86 0.81
CA LYS A 62 23.67 7.99 -0.17
C LYS A 62 22.15 7.99 0.04
N SER A 63 21.70 7.85 1.28
CA SER A 63 20.27 7.90 1.63
C SER A 63 19.63 9.23 1.27
N GLN A 64 20.29 10.36 1.60
CA GLN A 64 19.81 11.69 1.23
C GLN A 64 19.70 11.85 -0.28
N SER A 65 20.73 11.43 -1.04
CA SER A 65 20.73 11.49 -2.50
C SER A 65 19.58 10.71 -3.12
N TYR A 66 19.38 9.47 -2.67
CA TYR A 66 18.30 8.62 -3.14
C TYR A 66 16.92 9.21 -2.84
N ASN A 67 16.67 9.59 -1.58
CA ASN A 67 15.38 10.14 -1.19
C ASN A 67 15.11 11.52 -1.82
N LEU A 68 16.13 12.32 -2.03
CA LEU A 68 16.02 13.61 -2.73
C LEU A 68 15.60 13.41 -4.19
N GLU A 69 16.19 12.44 -4.90
CA GLU A 69 15.83 12.11 -6.28
C GLU A 69 14.38 11.58 -6.36
N LYS A 70 14.00 10.67 -5.47
CA LYS A 70 12.61 10.19 -5.35
C LYS A 70 11.63 11.32 -5.06
N SER A 71 11.97 12.22 -4.15
CA SER A 71 11.13 13.37 -3.82
C SER A 71 10.94 14.32 -5.00
N ARG A 72 12.00 14.61 -5.77
CA ARG A 72 11.88 15.42 -7.01
C ARG A 72 10.99 14.76 -8.04
N PHE A 73 11.15 13.48 -8.23
CA PHE A 73 10.32 12.71 -9.14
C PHE A 73 8.84 12.67 -8.68
N ALA A 74 8.60 12.49 -7.39
CA ALA A 74 7.26 12.49 -6.82
C ALA A 74 6.50 13.81 -7.04
N PHE A 75 7.17 14.97 -7.04
CA PHE A 75 6.52 16.25 -7.40
C PHE A 75 5.98 16.23 -8.84
N VAL A 76 6.77 15.71 -9.78
CA VAL A 76 6.36 15.62 -11.19
C VAL A 76 5.21 14.63 -11.35
N GLU A 77 5.32 13.44 -10.74
CA GLU A 77 4.30 12.40 -10.81
C GLU A 77 2.98 12.86 -10.19
N ASN A 78 3.03 13.48 -9.01
CA ASN A 78 1.85 13.99 -8.32
C ASN A 78 1.18 15.14 -9.09
N ALA A 79 1.97 16.05 -9.69
CA ALA A 79 1.43 17.11 -10.54
C ALA A 79 0.74 16.53 -11.78
N TYR A 80 1.32 15.50 -12.40
CA TYR A 80 0.70 14.80 -13.51
C TYR A 80 -0.62 14.13 -13.11
N LYS A 81 -0.65 13.38 -12.00
CA LYS A 81 -1.87 12.73 -11.50
C LYS A 81 -2.97 13.74 -11.18
N GLN A 82 -2.62 14.88 -10.57
CA GLN A 82 -3.59 15.94 -10.31
C GLN A 82 -4.14 16.54 -11.61
N LEU A 83 -3.25 16.81 -12.57
CA LEU A 83 -3.68 17.28 -13.89
C LEU A 83 -4.58 16.27 -14.60
N GLU A 84 -4.28 14.98 -14.54
CA GLU A 84 -5.10 13.90 -15.08
C GLU A 84 -6.52 13.91 -14.49
N ILE A 85 -6.65 14.02 -13.16
CA ILE A 85 -7.96 14.14 -12.49
C ILE A 85 -8.71 15.39 -12.95
N LEU A 86 -8.05 16.54 -13.01
CA LEU A 86 -8.67 17.79 -13.45
C LEU A 86 -9.14 17.71 -14.91
N LEU A 87 -8.34 17.13 -15.80
CA LEU A 87 -8.72 16.92 -17.20
C LEU A 87 -9.85 15.92 -17.35
N GLN A 88 -9.83 14.80 -16.61
CA GLN A 88 -10.90 13.81 -16.62
C GLN A 88 -12.24 14.41 -16.22
N LEU A 89 -12.25 15.26 -15.18
CA LEU A 89 -13.47 15.91 -14.71
C LEU A 89 -13.89 17.06 -15.61
N HIS A 90 -12.95 17.88 -16.11
CA HIS A 90 -13.26 19.04 -16.94
C HIS A 90 -13.84 18.66 -18.32
N TYR A 91 -13.28 17.61 -18.94
CA TYR A 91 -13.67 17.17 -20.28
C TYR A 91 -14.69 16.02 -20.29
N ASP A 92 -15.32 15.72 -19.17
CA ASP A 92 -16.31 14.64 -19.04
C ASP A 92 -15.80 13.30 -19.61
N VAL A 93 -14.52 12.96 -19.29
CA VAL A 93 -13.88 11.76 -19.84
C VAL A 93 -14.59 10.49 -19.37
N LEU A 94 -15.13 10.44 -18.15
CA LEU A 94 -15.87 9.28 -17.65
C LEU A 94 -17.17 9.02 -18.41
N PRO A 95 -18.06 10.02 -18.66
CA PRO A 95 -19.21 9.85 -19.54
C PRO A 95 -18.84 9.42 -20.95
N TRP A 96 -17.83 10.07 -21.55
CA TRP A 96 -17.34 9.67 -22.87
C TRP A 96 -16.87 8.23 -22.93
N LEU A 97 -16.10 7.80 -21.92
CA LEU A 97 -15.59 6.44 -21.84
C LEU A 97 -16.71 5.42 -21.60
N TRP A 98 -17.73 5.78 -20.82
CA TRP A 98 -18.93 4.97 -20.63
C TRP A 98 -19.66 4.73 -21.94
N ASP A 99 -19.93 5.79 -22.68
CA ASP A 99 -20.59 5.71 -24.00
C ASP A 99 -19.71 4.95 -25.02
N PHE A 100 -18.40 5.18 -25.00
CA PHE A 100 -17.46 4.44 -25.84
C PHE A 100 -17.51 2.93 -25.54
N SER A 101 -17.55 2.54 -24.27
CA SER A 101 -17.65 1.16 -23.84
C SER A 101 -18.97 0.51 -24.26
N GLY A 102 -20.08 1.26 -24.22
CA GLY A 102 -21.36 0.81 -24.74
C GLY A 102 -21.35 0.60 -26.27
N ARG A 103 -20.73 1.51 -27.02
CA ARG A 103 -20.56 1.34 -28.47
C ARG A 103 -19.73 0.12 -28.82
N LEU A 104 -18.61 -0.11 -28.11
CA LEU A 104 -17.78 -1.32 -28.30
C LEU A 104 -18.60 -2.59 -28.06
N LEU A 105 -19.35 -2.64 -26.96
CA LEU A 105 -20.16 -3.80 -26.60
C LEU A 105 -21.24 -4.08 -27.65
N SER A 106 -21.94 -3.04 -28.11
CA SER A 106 -22.99 -3.16 -29.11
C SER A 106 -22.44 -3.56 -30.49
N GLN A 107 -21.33 -2.95 -30.92
CA GLN A 107 -20.78 -3.17 -32.25
C GLN A 107 -20.12 -4.57 -32.39
N TYR A 108 -19.41 -5.04 -31.37
CA TYR A 108 -18.62 -6.29 -31.48
C TYR A 108 -19.31 -7.51 -30.84
N ALA A 109 -20.19 -7.31 -29.86
CA ALA A 109 -20.88 -8.37 -29.18
C ALA A 109 -22.41 -8.38 -29.37
N GLY A 110 -22.99 -7.32 -29.98
CA GLY A 110 -24.41 -7.23 -30.24
C GLY A 110 -25.28 -6.98 -29.00
N TYR A 111 -24.70 -6.57 -27.86
CA TYR A 111 -25.42 -6.31 -26.62
C TYR A 111 -25.74 -4.82 -26.49
N GLY A 112 -26.97 -4.50 -26.11
CA GLY A 112 -27.46 -3.13 -25.90
C GLY A 112 -27.23 -2.62 -24.47
N SER A 113 -27.79 -1.45 -24.18
CA SER A 113 -27.67 -0.77 -22.88
C SER A 113 -28.32 -1.51 -21.70
N GLU A 114 -29.17 -2.50 -21.98
CA GLU A 114 -29.77 -3.39 -20.98
C GLU A 114 -28.74 -4.29 -20.28
N TYR A 115 -27.58 -4.51 -20.92
CA TYR A 115 -26.47 -5.31 -20.37
C TYR A 115 -25.44 -4.45 -19.60
N GLU A 116 -25.95 -3.61 -18.67
CA GLU A 116 -25.14 -2.67 -17.88
C GLU A 116 -23.91 -3.29 -17.21
N ILE A 117 -24.03 -4.51 -16.68
CA ILE A 117 -22.91 -5.21 -16.01
C ILE A 117 -21.80 -5.51 -17.03
N LEU A 118 -22.13 -5.98 -18.23
CA LEU A 118 -21.14 -6.21 -19.27
C LEU A 118 -20.49 -4.90 -19.74
N GLN A 119 -21.29 -3.85 -19.90
CA GLN A 119 -20.76 -2.52 -20.23
C GLN A 119 -19.81 -2.00 -19.14
N SER A 120 -20.13 -2.22 -17.87
CA SER A 120 -19.25 -1.90 -16.73
C SER A 120 -17.93 -2.68 -16.77
N MET A 121 -17.95 -3.96 -17.15
CA MET A 121 -16.74 -4.77 -17.31
C MET A 121 -15.87 -4.26 -18.46
N VAL A 122 -16.47 -3.91 -19.60
CA VAL A 122 -15.76 -3.30 -20.74
C VAL A 122 -15.17 -1.95 -20.33
N PHE A 123 -15.97 -1.11 -19.68
CA PHE A 123 -15.53 0.20 -19.16
C PHE A 123 -14.31 0.04 -18.25
N MET A 124 -14.37 -0.84 -17.25
CA MET A 124 -13.24 -1.06 -16.33
C MET A 124 -12.02 -1.64 -17.02
N THR A 125 -12.19 -2.48 -18.03
CA THR A 125 -11.10 -2.99 -18.84
C THR A 125 -10.40 -1.88 -19.61
N VAL A 126 -11.14 -1.06 -20.33
CA VAL A 126 -10.58 0.08 -21.09
C VAL A 126 -9.96 1.10 -20.15
N TYR A 127 -10.62 1.43 -19.04
CA TYR A 127 -10.10 2.34 -18.03
C TYR A 127 -8.78 1.82 -17.42
N SER A 128 -8.68 0.52 -17.10
CA SER A 128 -7.46 -0.11 -16.61
C SER A 128 -6.30 -0.02 -17.61
N PHE A 129 -6.57 -0.24 -18.91
CA PHE A 129 -5.54 -0.09 -19.94
C PHE A 129 -5.08 1.37 -20.11
N ILE A 130 -5.98 2.33 -20.08
CA ILE A 130 -5.64 3.76 -20.14
C ILE A 130 -4.79 4.13 -18.92
N SER A 131 -5.23 3.78 -17.71
CA SER A 131 -4.50 4.06 -16.47
C SER A 131 -3.12 3.39 -16.46
N THR A 132 -3.00 2.17 -16.97
CA THR A 132 -1.72 1.50 -17.13
C THR A 132 -0.81 2.24 -18.13
N ALA A 133 -1.36 2.64 -19.27
CA ALA A 133 -0.59 3.36 -20.29
C ALA A 133 -0.09 4.72 -19.80
N THR A 134 -0.93 5.48 -19.06
CA THR A 134 -0.58 6.80 -18.53
C THR A 134 0.43 6.72 -17.36
N SER A 135 0.37 5.65 -16.55
CA SER A 135 1.31 5.43 -15.43
C SER A 135 2.63 4.75 -15.85
N LEU A 136 2.66 4.07 -17.01
CA LEU A 136 3.81 3.30 -17.47
C LEU A 136 5.11 4.11 -17.57
N PRO A 137 5.15 5.34 -18.13
CA PRO A 137 6.37 6.14 -18.19
C PRO A 137 6.96 6.43 -16.80
N PHE A 138 6.11 6.70 -15.82
CA PHE A 138 6.53 6.96 -14.44
C PHE A 138 7.09 5.69 -13.79
N SER A 139 6.45 4.55 -13.98
CA SER A 139 6.91 3.26 -13.46
C SER A 139 8.25 2.84 -14.07
N LEU A 140 8.43 3.02 -15.39
CA LEU A 140 9.68 2.76 -16.09
C LEU A 140 10.80 3.68 -15.58
N TYR A 141 10.54 4.98 -15.44
CA TYR A 141 11.54 5.92 -14.95
C TYR A 141 11.93 5.61 -13.49
N SER A 142 10.95 5.37 -12.62
CA SER A 142 11.20 4.99 -11.23
C SER A 142 12.08 3.74 -11.15
N THR A 143 11.73 2.67 -11.88
CA THR A 143 12.42 1.37 -11.80
C THR A 143 13.78 1.41 -12.49
N PHE A 144 13.84 1.85 -13.75
CA PHE A 144 15.04 1.70 -14.59
C PHE A 144 15.97 2.92 -14.58
N VAL A 145 15.54 4.04 -13.97
CA VAL A 145 16.40 5.20 -13.78
C VAL A 145 16.74 5.39 -12.32
N ILE A 146 15.74 5.61 -11.45
CA ILE A 146 15.99 5.93 -10.03
C ILE A 146 16.50 4.70 -9.29
N GLU A 147 15.72 3.61 -9.23
CA GLU A 147 16.10 2.39 -8.50
C GLU A 147 17.38 1.76 -9.10
N GLN A 148 17.57 1.83 -10.43
CA GLN A 148 18.76 1.35 -11.10
C GLN A 148 20.01 2.15 -10.70
N ARG A 149 19.93 3.48 -10.65
CA ARG A 149 21.04 4.38 -10.28
C ARG A 149 21.53 4.13 -8.87
N HIS A 150 20.60 3.80 -7.96
CA HIS A 150 20.91 3.53 -6.55
C HIS A 150 21.15 2.04 -6.27
N GLY A 151 21.19 1.18 -7.30
CA GLY A 151 21.56 -0.23 -7.19
C GLY A 151 20.44 -1.17 -6.73
N PHE A 152 19.21 -0.66 -6.59
CA PHE A 152 18.08 -1.48 -6.11
C PHE A 152 17.41 -2.29 -7.22
N ASN A 153 17.32 -1.77 -8.45
CA ASN A 153 16.69 -2.50 -9.53
C ASN A 153 17.52 -3.71 -9.96
N LYS A 154 16.87 -4.87 -9.97
CA LYS A 154 17.39 -6.14 -10.51
C LYS A 154 16.54 -6.68 -11.66
N GLN A 155 15.46 -5.95 -12.01
CA GLN A 155 14.59 -6.38 -13.11
C GLN A 155 15.21 -6.08 -14.46
N THR A 156 14.93 -6.99 -15.41
CA THR A 156 15.07 -6.70 -16.84
C THR A 156 13.76 -6.11 -17.37
N LEU A 157 13.82 -5.39 -18.50
CA LEU A 157 12.60 -4.92 -19.20
C LEU A 157 11.66 -6.07 -19.54
N GLY A 158 12.19 -7.23 -19.96
CA GLY A 158 11.37 -8.41 -20.24
C GLY A 158 10.60 -8.92 -19.02
N LEU A 159 11.25 -8.97 -17.84
CA LEU A 159 10.58 -9.35 -16.60
C LEU A 159 9.52 -8.32 -16.20
N PHE A 160 9.82 -7.03 -16.33
CA PHE A 160 8.89 -5.95 -16.02
C PHE A 160 7.60 -6.05 -16.85
N PHE A 161 7.72 -6.19 -18.18
CA PHE A 161 6.55 -6.31 -19.05
C PHE A 161 5.82 -7.65 -18.88
N ALA A 162 6.53 -8.74 -18.58
CA ALA A 162 5.90 -10.02 -18.26
C ALA A 162 5.08 -9.93 -16.97
N ASP A 163 5.57 -9.24 -15.93
CA ASP A 163 4.84 -9.03 -14.69
C ASP A 163 3.64 -8.09 -14.90
N LEU A 164 3.78 -7.07 -15.74
CA LEU A 164 2.67 -6.18 -16.13
C LEU A 164 1.56 -6.98 -16.84
N ALA A 165 1.92 -7.84 -17.80
CA ALA A 165 0.95 -8.69 -18.51
C ALA A 165 0.24 -9.67 -17.58
N LYS A 166 0.97 -10.30 -16.64
CA LYS A 166 0.37 -11.18 -15.61
C LYS A 166 -0.62 -10.39 -14.72
N THR A 167 -0.27 -9.18 -14.33
CA THR A 167 -1.14 -8.32 -13.50
C THR A 167 -2.44 -7.98 -14.24
N GLN A 168 -2.38 -7.64 -15.53
CA GLN A 168 -3.58 -7.39 -16.34
C GLN A 168 -4.42 -8.66 -16.52
N LEU A 169 -3.78 -9.83 -16.71
CA LEU A 169 -4.50 -11.09 -16.78
C LEU A 169 -5.20 -11.43 -15.46
N LEU A 170 -4.52 -11.24 -14.32
CA LEU A 170 -5.12 -11.46 -13.00
C LEU A 170 -6.29 -10.50 -12.75
N PHE A 171 -6.17 -9.23 -13.17
CA PHE A 171 -7.28 -8.30 -13.13
C PHE A 171 -8.47 -8.82 -13.92
N ALA A 172 -8.26 -9.26 -15.15
CA ALA A 172 -9.33 -9.79 -15.99
C ALA A 172 -9.99 -11.07 -15.41
N VAL A 173 -9.18 -11.98 -14.85
CA VAL A 173 -9.66 -13.29 -14.37
C VAL A 173 -10.28 -13.21 -12.97
N ILE A 174 -9.83 -12.30 -12.11
CA ILE A 174 -10.26 -12.23 -10.71
C ILE A 174 -11.16 -11.02 -10.48
N MET A 175 -10.71 -9.82 -10.88
CA MET A 175 -11.41 -8.59 -10.52
C MET A 175 -12.65 -8.33 -11.36
N LEU A 176 -12.65 -8.67 -12.66
CA LEU A 176 -13.84 -8.49 -13.49
C LEU A 176 -15.01 -9.39 -13.07
N PRO A 177 -14.84 -10.70 -12.81
CA PRO A 177 -15.92 -11.53 -12.26
C PRO A 177 -16.41 -11.05 -10.87
N PHE A 178 -15.48 -10.60 -10.02
CA PHE A 178 -15.84 -10.01 -8.72
C PHE A 178 -16.68 -8.75 -8.91
N LEU A 179 -16.29 -7.85 -9.83
CA LEU A 179 -17.05 -6.65 -10.18
C LEU A 179 -18.45 -7.01 -10.69
N ALA A 180 -18.55 -8.01 -11.56
CA ALA A 180 -19.86 -8.48 -12.07
C ALA A 180 -20.76 -8.96 -10.93
N ALA A 181 -20.22 -9.76 -9.99
CA ALA A 181 -20.95 -10.22 -8.80
C ALA A 181 -21.36 -9.05 -7.90
N PHE A 182 -20.45 -8.10 -7.66
CA PHE A 182 -20.69 -6.89 -6.88
C PHE A 182 -21.86 -6.07 -7.46
N LEU A 183 -21.82 -5.78 -8.76
CA LEU A 183 -22.88 -5.03 -9.44
C LEU A 183 -24.19 -5.79 -9.49
N TRP A 184 -24.15 -7.10 -9.71
CA TRP A 184 -25.32 -7.97 -9.69
C TRP A 184 -26.04 -7.91 -8.33
N ILE A 185 -25.28 -7.99 -7.24
CA ILE A 185 -25.83 -7.89 -5.88
C ILE A 185 -26.50 -6.55 -5.67
N ILE A 186 -25.85 -5.44 -6.02
CA ILE A 186 -26.44 -4.10 -5.87
C ILE A 186 -27.77 -4.00 -6.63
N LYS A 187 -27.80 -4.53 -7.84
CA LYS A 187 -28.96 -4.40 -8.75
C LYS A 187 -30.15 -5.26 -8.29
N TYR A 188 -29.89 -6.44 -7.69
CA TYR A 188 -30.95 -7.42 -7.44
C TYR A 188 -31.34 -7.62 -5.98
N THR A 189 -30.64 -7.05 -5.01
CA THR A 189 -30.93 -7.22 -3.57
C THR A 189 -31.74 -6.05 -2.96
N GLY A 190 -32.09 -5.03 -3.76
CA GLY A 190 -32.93 -3.91 -3.33
C GLY A 190 -32.29 -2.98 -2.31
N ALA A 191 -33.08 -2.35 -1.44
CA ALA A 191 -32.61 -1.28 -0.54
C ALA A 191 -31.50 -1.69 0.44
N ASN A 192 -31.41 -2.96 0.78
CA ASN A 192 -30.40 -3.47 1.73
C ASN A 192 -29.15 -4.02 1.03
N PHE A 193 -28.90 -3.65 -0.23
CA PHE A 193 -27.75 -4.15 -0.99
C PHE A 193 -26.41 -3.96 -0.27
N TYR A 194 -26.24 -2.88 0.48
CA TYR A 194 -25.01 -2.56 1.20
C TYR A 194 -24.55 -3.68 2.15
N PHE A 195 -25.49 -4.38 2.79
CA PHE A 195 -25.18 -5.50 3.66
C PHE A 195 -24.72 -6.73 2.87
N TYR A 196 -25.40 -7.06 1.77
CA TYR A 196 -25.03 -8.21 0.93
C TYR A 196 -23.72 -7.99 0.20
N VAL A 197 -23.49 -6.76 -0.28
CA VAL A 197 -22.20 -6.35 -0.86
C VAL A 197 -21.09 -6.49 0.18
N TRP A 198 -21.31 -6.00 1.39
CA TRP A 198 -20.33 -6.13 2.46
C TRP A 198 -19.98 -7.58 2.76
N ILE A 199 -20.96 -8.48 2.92
CA ILE A 199 -20.71 -9.91 3.11
C ILE A 199 -19.90 -10.49 1.94
N THR A 200 -20.22 -10.12 0.70
CA THR A 200 -19.51 -10.61 -0.47
C THR A 200 -18.06 -10.12 -0.48
N VAL A 201 -17.81 -8.87 -0.11
CA VAL A 201 -16.45 -8.32 0.03
C VAL A 201 -15.68 -9.02 1.14
N VAL A 202 -16.30 -9.29 2.29
CA VAL A 202 -15.69 -10.09 3.38
C VAL A 202 -15.30 -11.47 2.87
N ALA A 203 -16.22 -12.18 2.21
CA ALA A 203 -15.97 -13.52 1.67
C ALA A 203 -14.83 -13.50 0.62
N PHE A 204 -14.84 -12.51 -0.28
CA PHE A 204 -13.77 -12.31 -1.28
C PHE A 204 -12.43 -12.01 -0.62
N GLN A 205 -12.40 -11.15 0.40
CA GLN A 205 -11.18 -10.82 1.12
C GLN A 205 -10.58 -12.05 1.81
N LEU A 206 -11.38 -12.85 2.49
CA LEU A 206 -10.92 -14.09 3.13
C LEU A 206 -10.42 -15.11 2.09
N PHE A 207 -11.13 -15.25 0.97
CA PHE A 207 -10.70 -16.05 -0.17
C PHE A 207 -9.35 -15.55 -0.71
N PHE A 208 -9.22 -14.24 -0.94
CA PHE A 208 -8.01 -13.64 -1.49
C PHE A 208 -6.81 -13.77 -0.55
N MET A 209 -7.01 -13.62 0.77
CA MET A 209 -5.96 -13.85 1.77
C MET A 209 -5.41 -15.29 1.75
N THR A 210 -6.18 -16.25 1.24
CA THR A 210 -5.74 -17.65 1.09
C THR A 210 -5.10 -17.89 -0.28
N ILE A 211 -5.71 -17.37 -1.35
CA ILE A 211 -5.27 -17.59 -2.72
C ILE A 211 -4.00 -16.79 -3.05
N TYR A 212 -3.85 -15.59 -2.50
CA TYR A 212 -2.69 -14.74 -2.79
C TYR A 212 -1.35 -15.44 -2.50
N PRO A 213 -1.04 -15.92 -1.29
CA PRO A 213 0.26 -16.54 -1.00
C PRO A 213 0.44 -17.92 -1.65
N THR A 214 -0.66 -18.61 -1.99
CA THR A 214 -0.61 -20.00 -2.47
C THR A 214 -0.68 -20.15 -4.00
N VAL A 215 -1.32 -19.21 -4.69
CA VAL A 215 -1.54 -19.26 -6.14
C VAL A 215 -0.96 -18.03 -6.83
N ILE A 216 -1.26 -16.82 -6.33
CA ILE A 216 -0.86 -15.59 -7.04
C ILE A 216 0.63 -15.32 -6.87
N GLN A 217 1.14 -15.32 -5.64
CA GLN A 217 2.54 -15.05 -5.35
C GLN A 217 3.52 -15.98 -6.12
N PRO A 218 3.27 -17.31 -6.24
CA PRO A 218 4.11 -18.20 -7.04
C PRO A 218 4.18 -17.87 -8.53
N LEU A 219 3.24 -17.10 -9.09
CA LEU A 219 3.32 -16.62 -10.48
C LEU A 219 4.41 -15.55 -10.67
N PHE A 220 4.78 -14.87 -9.60
CA PHE A 220 5.77 -13.80 -9.61
C PHE A 220 7.11 -14.23 -9.01
N ASN A 221 7.08 -14.89 -7.85
CA ASN A 221 8.25 -15.24 -7.06
C ASN A 221 8.29 -16.72 -6.74
N LYS A 222 9.51 -17.28 -6.67
CA LYS A 222 9.73 -18.63 -6.19
C LYS A 222 9.80 -18.64 -4.65
N LEU A 223 9.01 -19.51 -4.04
CA LEU A 223 9.09 -19.83 -2.61
C LEU A 223 9.82 -21.16 -2.44
N THR A 224 10.92 -21.17 -1.70
CA THR A 224 11.67 -22.37 -1.35
C THR A 224 11.63 -22.57 0.15
N PRO A 225 11.51 -23.82 0.67
CA PRO A 225 11.67 -24.06 2.10
C PRO A 225 13.01 -23.53 2.58
N LEU A 226 13.04 -22.92 3.79
CA LEU A 226 14.31 -22.57 4.43
C LEU A 226 15.07 -23.85 4.75
N GLU A 227 16.34 -23.92 4.36
CA GLU A 227 17.21 -25.08 4.58
C GLU A 227 17.41 -25.36 6.07
N GLU A 228 17.72 -26.62 6.40
CA GLU A 228 18.09 -27.01 7.75
C GLU A 228 19.40 -26.30 8.15
N GLY A 229 19.43 -25.76 9.38
CA GLY A 229 20.59 -25.03 9.84
C GLY A 229 20.28 -24.18 11.08
N GLU A 230 21.28 -23.46 11.54
CA GLU A 230 21.20 -22.67 12.77
C GLU A 230 20.05 -21.63 12.73
N LEU A 231 19.90 -20.91 11.59
CA LEU A 231 18.83 -19.90 11.45
C LEU A 231 17.45 -20.54 11.64
N ARG A 232 17.21 -21.67 10.98
CA ARG A 232 15.93 -22.39 11.09
C ARG A 232 15.63 -22.81 12.52
N THR A 233 16.61 -23.44 13.19
CA THR A 233 16.48 -23.87 14.58
C THR A 233 16.12 -22.70 15.50
N ARG A 234 16.82 -21.57 15.37
CA ARG A 234 16.56 -20.35 16.16
C ARG A 234 15.17 -19.77 15.92
N ILE A 235 14.67 -19.78 14.67
CA ILE A 235 13.31 -19.32 14.36
C ILE A 235 12.27 -20.27 14.94
N GLU A 236 12.47 -21.57 14.85
CA GLU A 236 11.57 -22.57 15.43
C GLU A 236 11.52 -22.46 16.96
N GLU A 237 12.67 -22.24 17.61
CA GLU A 237 12.77 -21.97 19.06
C GLU A 237 12.03 -20.69 19.46
N LEU A 238 12.21 -19.58 18.70
CA LEU A 238 11.49 -18.33 18.93
C LEU A 238 9.98 -18.53 18.81
N ALA A 239 9.53 -19.20 17.74
CA ALA A 239 8.12 -19.53 17.54
C ALA A 239 7.55 -20.40 18.67
N GLY A 240 8.33 -21.40 19.14
CA GLY A 240 7.97 -22.26 20.27
C GLY A 240 7.82 -21.49 21.58
N ARG A 241 8.73 -20.56 21.88
CA ARG A 241 8.69 -19.72 23.10
C ARG A 241 7.38 -18.93 23.26
N ILE A 242 6.76 -18.53 22.15
CA ILE A 242 5.53 -17.73 22.18
C ILE A 242 4.29 -18.52 21.75
N ASN A 243 4.43 -19.84 21.56
CA ASN A 243 3.39 -20.73 21.05
C ASN A 243 2.82 -20.29 19.70
N PHE A 244 3.66 -19.71 18.83
CA PHE A 244 3.26 -19.37 17.46
C PHE A 244 3.08 -20.65 16.65
N PRO A 245 1.90 -20.88 16.01
CA PRO A 245 1.60 -22.13 15.33
C PRO A 245 2.30 -22.20 13.96
N LEU A 246 3.64 -22.22 13.99
CA LEU A 246 4.49 -22.26 12.81
C LEU A 246 4.32 -23.59 12.08
N LYS A 247 3.94 -23.54 10.80
CA LYS A 247 3.80 -24.73 9.95
C LYS A 247 4.95 -24.89 8.99
N LYS A 248 5.38 -23.80 8.35
CA LYS A 248 6.49 -23.81 7.37
C LYS A 248 7.24 -22.47 7.38
N LEU A 249 8.52 -22.57 7.04
CA LEU A 249 9.44 -21.46 6.82
C LEU A 249 9.85 -21.46 5.35
N TYR A 250 9.73 -20.31 4.71
CA TYR A 250 10.07 -20.12 3.30
C TYR A 250 11.07 -19.00 3.11
N VAL A 251 11.86 -19.13 2.06
CA VAL A 251 12.65 -18.06 1.45
C VAL A 251 12.02 -17.70 0.12
N ILE A 252 11.85 -16.39 -0.13
CA ILE A 252 11.37 -15.83 -1.39
C ILE A 252 12.53 -15.21 -2.16
N ASP A 253 12.59 -15.43 -3.47
CA ASP A 253 13.58 -14.86 -4.40
C ASP A 253 13.33 -13.36 -4.67
N GLY A 254 13.31 -12.54 -3.62
CA GLY A 254 13.11 -11.09 -3.71
C GLY A 254 14.18 -10.40 -4.54
N SER A 255 15.42 -10.88 -4.43
CA SER A 255 16.60 -10.39 -5.17
C SER A 255 16.44 -10.41 -6.69
N LYS A 256 15.51 -11.21 -7.23
CA LYS A 256 15.18 -11.24 -8.66
C LYS A 256 14.64 -9.89 -9.18
N ARG A 257 14.03 -9.09 -8.30
CA ARG A 257 13.41 -7.81 -8.66
C ARG A 257 14.04 -6.62 -7.98
N SER A 258 14.38 -6.77 -6.71
CA SER A 258 14.90 -5.66 -5.91
C SER A 258 15.88 -6.14 -4.86
N SER A 259 16.83 -5.27 -4.50
CA SER A 259 17.73 -5.53 -3.36
C SER A 259 17.13 -5.12 -2.02
N HIS A 260 15.89 -4.64 -1.98
CA HIS A 260 15.21 -4.33 -0.71
C HIS A 260 14.92 -5.61 0.09
N SER A 261 15.15 -5.53 1.40
CA SER A 261 14.98 -6.65 2.33
C SER A 261 13.68 -6.54 3.10
N ASN A 262 13.01 -7.68 3.33
CA ASN A 262 11.76 -7.76 4.10
C ASN A 262 11.57 -9.16 4.70
N ALA A 263 10.64 -9.27 5.66
CA ALA A 263 10.09 -10.53 6.18
C ALA A 263 8.61 -10.34 6.49
N TYR A 264 7.82 -11.42 6.47
CA TYR A 264 6.41 -11.39 6.84
C TYR A 264 5.90 -12.77 7.21
N PHE A 265 4.72 -12.83 7.83
CA PHE A 265 4.00 -14.07 8.06
C PHE A 265 2.61 -14.05 7.44
N TYR A 266 2.07 -15.23 7.12
CA TYR A 266 0.71 -15.39 6.62
C TYR A 266 0.07 -16.68 7.10
N GLY A 267 -1.24 -16.84 6.83
CA GLY A 267 -2.01 -18.05 7.15
C GLY A 267 -3.03 -17.84 8.27
N PHE A 268 -3.95 -18.80 8.43
CA PHE A 268 -5.06 -18.74 9.37
C PHE A 268 -4.94 -19.78 10.48
N GLY A 269 -5.43 -19.45 11.66
CA GLY A 269 -5.50 -20.36 12.80
C GLY A 269 -4.17 -21.02 13.09
N ARG A 270 -4.13 -22.36 13.05
CA ARG A 270 -2.95 -23.19 13.30
C ARG A 270 -2.05 -23.41 12.08
N ASN A 271 -2.33 -22.78 10.95
CA ASN A 271 -1.57 -22.96 9.72
C ASN A 271 -0.84 -21.64 9.35
N LYS A 272 0.19 -21.29 10.14
CA LYS A 272 0.98 -20.08 9.95
C LYS A 272 2.30 -20.40 9.26
N HIS A 273 2.69 -19.50 8.37
CA HIS A 273 3.93 -19.58 7.61
C HIS A 273 4.71 -18.29 7.77
N ILE A 274 6.04 -18.38 7.86
CA ILE A 274 6.96 -17.25 7.84
C ILE A 274 7.69 -17.26 6.50
N VAL A 275 7.86 -16.10 5.90
CA VAL A 275 8.59 -15.89 4.65
C VAL A 275 9.68 -14.87 4.88
N LEU A 276 10.91 -15.25 4.57
CA LEU A 276 12.08 -14.39 4.59
C LEU A 276 12.49 -14.05 3.16
N PHE A 277 12.84 -12.81 2.91
CA PHE A 277 13.47 -12.44 1.65
C PHE A 277 14.92 -12.95 1.63
N ASP A 278 15.38 -13.49 0.51
CA ASP A 278 16.77 -13.88 0.31
C ASP A 278 17.73 -12.71 0.63
N THR A 279 17.39 -11.50 0.22
CA THR A 279 18.13 -10.27 0.54
C THR A 279 18.23 -9.98 2.05
N LEU A 280 17.24 -10.37 2.87
CA LEU A 280 17.29 -10.21 4.31
C LEU A 280 18.32 -11.18 4.93
N ILE A 281 18.34 -12.42 4.45
CA ILE A 281 19.28 -13.45 4.90
C ILE A 281 20.71 -13.04 4.54
N ASP A 282 20.92 -12.52 3.33
CA ASP A 282 22.24 -12.09 2.84
C ASP A 282 22.79 -10.88 3.63
N HIS A 283 21.91 -10.00 4.09
CA HIS A 283 22.31 -8.73 4.71
C HIS A 283 22.28 -8.73 6.24
N SER A 284 21.75 -9.77 6.90
CA SER A 284 21.54 -9.78 8.35
C SER A 284 22.14 -11.00 9.02
N THR A 285 22.53 -10.88 10.28
CA THR A 285 22.92 -12.03 11.09
C THR A 285 21.70 -12.82 11.53
N ASN A 286 21.89 -14.08 11.95
CA ASN A 286 20.79 -14.92 12.46
C ASN A 286 20.07 -14.25 13.64
N ASP A 287 20.81 -13.58 14.52
CA ASP A 287 20.23 -12.86 15.66
C ASP A 287 19.39 -11.65 15.23
N GLU A 288 19.85 -10.89 14.23
CA GLU A 288 19.11 -9.76 13.67
C GLU A 288 17.82 -10.22 12.99
N ILE A 289 17.87 -11.35 12.24
CA ILE A 289 16.67 -11.93 11.63
C ILE A 289 15.67 -12.37 12.70
N CYS A 290 16.15 -13.03 13.77
CA CYS A 290 15.30 -13.41 14.90
C CYS A 290 14.69 -12.20 15.61
N ALA A 291 15.41 -11.08 15.72
CA ALA A 291 14.90 -9.86 16.32
C ALA A 291 13.80 -9.20 15.45
N VAL A 292 13.99 -9.16 14.13
CA VAL A 292 12.95 -8.72 13.19
C VAL A 292 11.73 -9.63 13.28
N LEU A 293 11.93 -10.95 13.31
CA LEU A 293 10.83 -11.90 13.47
C LEU A 293 10.16 -11.79 14.84
N ALA A 294 10.86 -11.48 15.93
CA ALA A 294 10.27 -11.23 17.24
C ALA A 294 9.31 -10.01 17.19
N HIS A 295 9.64 -8.97 16.41
CA HIS A 295 8.75 -7.85 16.15
C HIS A 295 7.52 -8.29 15.31
N GLU A 296 7.72 -9.00 14.20
CA GLU A 296 6.63 -9.51 13.35
C GLU A 296 5.66 -10.42 14.14
N LEU A 297 6.22 -11.29 14.97
CA LEU A 297 5.44 -12.17 15.85
C LEU A 297 4.76 -11.41 16.99
N GLY A 298 5.24 -10.21 17.33
CA GLY A 298 4.56 -9.26 18.21
C GLY A 298 3.22 -8.82 17.61
N HIS A 299 3.17 -8.50 16.33
CA HIS A 299 1.91 -8.20 15.64
C HIS A 299 0.90 -9.35 15.72
N TRP A 300 1.37 -10.59 15.60
CA TRP A 300 0.52 -11.77 15.76
C TRP A 300 0.05 -11.93 17.21
N ALA A 301 0.96 -11.89 18.18
CA ALA A 301 0.66 -12.13 19.60
C ALA A 301 -0.36 -11.11 20.15
N MET A 302 -0.30 -9.87 19.66
CA MET A 302 -1.20 -8.79 20.04
C MET A 302 -2.43 -8.67 19.13
N SER A 303 -2.58 -9.59 18.17
CA SER A 303 -3.72 -9.67 17.23
C SER A 303 -3.91 -8.40 16.38
N HIS A 304 -2.84 -7.68 16.05
CA HIS A 304 -2.92 -6.42 15.28
C HIS A 304 -3.59 -6.63 13.92
N THR A 305 -3.26 -7.70 13.21
CA THR A 305 -3.87 -8.04 11.92
C THR A 305 -5.38 -8.27 12.04
N LEU A 306 -5.83 -8.97 13.11
CA LEU A 306 -7.26 -9.21 13.34
C LEU A 306 -7.98 -7.91 13.70
N LYS A 307 -7.41 -7.09 14.57
CA LYS A 307 -7.97 -5.79 14.96
C LYS A 307 -8.11 -4.88 13.73
N LEU A 308 -7.06 -4.82 12.88
CA LEU A 308 -7.09 -4.06 11.63
C LEU A 308 -8.16 -4.58 10.67
N LEU A 309 -8.29 -5.91 10.54
CA LEU A 309 -9.34 -6.54 9.73
C LEU A 309 -10.73 -6.10 10.21
N VAL A 310 -11.03 -6.20 11.50
CA VAL A 310 -12.33 -5.82 12.07
C VAL A 310 -12.60 -4.32 11.84
N THR A 311 -11.63 -3.46 12.10
CA THR A 311 -11.77 -2.00 11.87
C THR A 311 -12.07 -1.70 10.41
N THR A 312 -11.37 -2.38 9.48
CA THR A 312 -11.61 -2.24 8.04
C THR A 312 -13.02 -2.72 7.66
N GLN A 313 -13.54 -3.80 8.29
CA GLN A 313 -14.91 -4.26 8.01
C GLN A 313 -15.97 -3.26 8.46
N ILE A 314 -15.79 -2.64 9.62
CA ILE A 314 -16.70 -1.57 10.12
C ILE A 314 -16.66 -0.38 9.16
N TYR A 315 -15.48 0.04 8.74
CA TYR A 315 -15.30 1.11 7.76
C TYR A 315 -16.02 0.79 6.44
N MET A 316 -15.82 -0.40 5.86
CA MET A 316 -16.41 -0.79 4.59
C MET A 316 -17.94 -0.90 4.67
N LEU A 317 -18.48 -1.47 5.75
CA LEU A 317 -19.93 -1.53 5.97
C LEU A 317 -20.54 -0.11 6.05
N THR A 318 -19.89 0.79 6.78
CA THR A 318 -20.31 2.19 6.89
C THR A 318 -20.27 2.89 5.53
N MET A 319 -19.20 2.70 4.77
CA MET A 319 -19.04 3.28 3.43
C MET A 319 -20.12 2.77 2.46
N PHE A 320 -20.41 1.46 2.43
CA PHE A 320 -21.49 0.93 1.58
C PHE A 320 -22.88 1.37 2.04
N TRP A 321 -23.09 1.50 3.35
CA TRP A 321 -24.33 2.04 3.90
C TRP A 321 -24.51 3.51 3.46
N LEU A 322 -23.49 4.34 3.56
CA LEU A 322 -23.53 5.72 3.05
C LEU A 322 -23.76 5.75 1.54
N PHE A 323 -23.10 4.89 0.78
CA PHE A 323 -23.32 4.79 -0.67
C PHE A 323 -24.79 4.52 -1.03
N SER A 324 -25.52 3.77 -0.20
CA SER A 324 -26.92 3.48 -0.47
C SER A 324 -27.83 4.72 -0.54
N TYR A 325 -27.42 5.85 0.02
CA TYR A 325 -28.13 7.13 -0.09
C TYR A 325 -27.80 7.90 -1.38
N PHE A 326 -26.65 7.63 -1.99
CA PHE A 326 -26.18 8.34 -3.18
C PHE A 326 -26.47 7.62 -4.49
N ILE A 327 -26.66 6.31 -4.47
CA ILE A 327 -26.81 5.49 -5.68
C ILE A 327 -27.96 5.94 -6.61
N ASN A 328 -29.02 6.52 -6.05
CA ASN A 328 -30.19 7.02 -6.78
C ASN A 328 -30.25 8.55 -6.82
N ASN A 329 -29.14 9.25 -6.56
CA ASN A 329 -29.12 10.71 -6.61
C ASN A 329 -28.85 11.18 -8.04
N ALA A 330 -29.92 11.46 -8.80
CA ALA A 330 -29.84 11.89 -10.20
C ALA A 330 -29.01 13.16 -10.40
N GLN A 331 -29.03 14.11 -9.43
CA GLN A 331 -28.23 15.32 -9.51
C GLN A 331 -26.73 15.02 -9.50
N LEU A 332 -26.30 14.04 -8.71
CA LEU A 332 -24.90 13.58 -8.70
C LEU A 332 -24.44 13.16 -10.10
N TYR A 333 -25.20 12.31 -10.77
CA TYR A 333 -24.82 11.85 -12.11
C TYR A 333 -24.85 12.98 -13.15
N HIS A 334 -25.89 13.83 -13.08
CA HIS A 334 -26.04 14.96 -13.98
C HIS A 334 -24.88 15.95 -13.87
N ASP A 335 -24.44 16.29 -12.67
CA ASP A 335 -23.32 17.21 -12.44
C ASP A 335 -22.01 16.71 -13.05
N PHE A 336 -21.84 15.40 -13.18
CA PHE A 336 -20.69 14.77 -13.85
C PHE A 336 -20.96 14.41 -15.33
N GLY A 337 -22.02 14.94 -15.94
CA GLY A 337 -22.29 14.79 -17.37
C GLY A 337 -22.96 13.47 -17.78
N PHE A 338 -23.49 12.68 -16.83
CA PHE A 338 -24.19 11.44 -17.15
C PHE A 338 -25.71 11.68 -17.32
N SER A 339 -26.27 11.14 -18.39
CA SER A 339 -27.72 11.13 -18.64
C SER A 339 -28.42 9.92 -18.01
N ALA A 340 -27.71 8.85 -17.75
CA ALA A 340 -28.16 7.63 -17.07
C ALA A 340 -27.46 7.47 -15.71
N MET A 341 -27.95 6.55 -14.88
CA MET A 341 -27.40 6.29 -13.54
C MET A 341 -26.81 4.86 -13.45
N PRO A 342 -25.70 4.57 -14.17
CA PRO A 342 -25.10 3.24 -14.08
C PRO A 342 -24.52 2.99 -12.68
N THR A 343 -24.77 1.80 -12.15
CA THR A 343 -24.39 1.43 -10.78
C THR A 343 -22.89 1.60 -10.49
N LEU A 344 -22.04 1.16 -11.43
CA LEU A 344 -20.58 1.31 -11.32
C LEU A 344 -20.17 2.77 -11.22
N ILE A 345 -20.72 3.61 -12.12
CA ILE A 345 -20.43 5.04 -12.16
C ILE A 345 -20.87 5.70 -10.86
N GLY A 346 -22.08 5.39 -10.38
CA GLY A 346 -22.56 5.90 -9.08
C GLY A 346 -21.62 5.60 -7.93
N PHE A 347 -21.04 4.40 -7.90
CA PHE A 347 -20.05 4.03 -6.90
C PHE A 347 -18.73 4.84 -7.05
N MET A 348 -18.26 5.03 -8.27
CA MET A 348 -17.07 5.85 -8.55
C MET A 348 -17.27 7.33 -8.16
N LEU A 349 -18.41 7.91 -8.52
CA LEU A 349 -18.75 9.29 -8.18
C LEU A 349 -18.92 9.48 -6.67
N PHE A 350 -19.53 8.49 -5.99
CA PHE A 350 -19.64 8.50 -4.54
C PHE A 350 -18.25 8.52 -3.89
N GLN A 351 -17.28 7.77 -4.40
CA GLN A 351 -15.92 7.77 -3.84
C GLN A 351 -15.27 9.16 -3.92
N TYR A 352 -15.50 9.93 -5.00
CA TYR A 352 -15.02 11.31 -5.07
C TYR A 352 -15.63 12.20 -3.97
N ILE A 353 -16.94 12.05 -3.72
CA ILE A 353 -17.62 12.84 -2.67
C ILE A 353 -17.17 12.39 -1.28
N TYR A 354 -16.90 11.10 -1.10
CA TYR A 354 -16.49 10.51 0.15
C TYR A 354 -15.01 10.77 0.49
N ALA A 355 -14.20 11.20 -0.47
CA ALA A 355 -12.77 11.42 -0.34
C ALA A 355 -12.34 12.25 0.89
N PRO A 356 -13.06 13.31 1.34
CA PRO A 356 -12.71 14.03 2.57
C PRO A 356 -12.76 13.16 3.82
N VAL A 357 -13.81 12.35 3.92
CA VAL A 357 -13.98 11.42 5.05
C VAL A 357 -12.91 10.35 5.00
N ASP A 358 -12.63 9.83 3.81
CA ASP A 358 -11.59 8.82 3.57
C ASP A 358 -10.19 9.33 3.95
N SER A 359 -9.86 10.59 3.61
CA SER A 359 -8.59 11.22 3.98
C SER A 359 -8.40 11.30 5.50
N ILE A 360 -9.45 11.65 6.25
CA ILE A 360 -9.42 11.69 7.72
C ILE A 360 -9.28 10.28 8.30
N ILE A 361 -10.06 9.31 7.79
CA ILE A 361 -9.99 7.92 8.23
C ILE A 361 -8.61 7.33 7.92
N GLY A 362 -8.05 7.59 6.75
CA GLY A 362 -6.70 7.18 6.36
C GLY A 362 -5.65 7.68 7.33
N PHE A 363 -5.70 8.96 7.70
CA PHE A 363 -4.82 9.53 8.73
C PHE A 363 -4.97 8.82 10.09
N LEU A 364 -6.20 8.60 10.56
CA LEU A 364 -6.45 7.89 11.82
C LEU A 364 -5.96 6.43 11.76
N MET A 365 -6.09 5.78 10.62
CA MET A 365 -5.58 4.42 10.40
C MET A 365 -4.05 4.39 10.42
N HIS A 366 -3.35 5.37 9.84
CA HIS A 366 -1.89 5.49 9.97
C HIS A 366 -1.49 5.66 11.44
N MET A 367 -2.15 6.53 12.19
CA MET A 367 -1.88 6.70 13.62
C MET A 367 -2.06 5.40 14.40
N TYR A 368 -3.14 4.66 14.12
CA TYR A 368 -3.40 3.36 14.73
C TYR A 368 -2.31 2.32 14.38
N GLN A 369 -1.92 2.23 13.11
CA GLN A 369 -0.85 1.32 12.67
C GLN A 369 0.48 1.66 13.33
N ARG A 370 0.82 2.95 13.46
CA ARG A 370 2.03 3.41 14.18
C ARG A 370 2.03 3.02 15.66
N MET A 371 0.88 3.04 16.33
CA MET A 371 0.76 2.52 17.69
C MET A 371 1.08 1.02 17.74
N ASN A 372 0.53 0.24 16.80
CA ASN A 372 0.80 -1.20 16.69
C ASN A 372 2.29 -1.49 16.47
N GLU A 373 3.01 -0.64 15.73
CA GLU A 373 4.46 -0.76 15.54
C GLU A 373 5.23 -0.61 16.87
N TYR A 374 4.89 0.40 17.66
CA TYR A 374 5.50 0.57 18.98
C TYR A 374 5.19 -0.59 19.93
N GLU A 375 3.98 -1.13 19.88
CA GLU A 375 3.59 -2.30 20.67
C GLU A 375 4.37 -3.55 20.23
N ALA A 376 4.58 -3.75 18.94
CA ALA A 376 5.38 -4.86 18.40
C ALA A 376 6.86 -4.72 18.76
N ASP A 377 7.42 -3.51 18.73
CA ASP A 377 8.77 -3.23 19.22
C ASP A 377 8.91 -3.54 20.71
N ALA A 378 7.96 -3.08 21.53
CA ALA A 378 7.94 -3.36 22.96
C ALA A 378 7.81 -4.87 23.26
N TYR A 379 7.09 -5.61 22.42
CA TYR A 379 6.99 -7.06 22.54
C TYR A 379 8.33 -7.74 22.26
N ALA A 380 9.03 -7.35 21.21
CA ALA A 380 10.38 -7.86 20.92
C ALA A 380 11.37 -7.54 22.06
N LEU A 381 11.24 -6.36 22.70
CA LEU A 381 12.00 -6.01 23.92
C LEU A 381 11.75 -7.02 25.04
N LYS A 382 10.48 -7.34 25.35
CA LYS A 382 10.09 -8.31 26.40
C LYS A 382 10.65 -9.70 26.13
N LEU A 383 10.86 -10.06 24.87
CA LEU A 383 11.50 -11.31 24.48
C LEU A 383 13.03 -11.30 24.60
N GLY A 384 13.64 -10.16 24.95
CA GLY A 384 15.08 -10.00 25.14
C GLY A 384 15.84 -9.55 23.88
N TYR A 385 15.18 -9.13 22.83
CA TYR A 385 15.80 -8.72 21.57
C TYR A 385 16.09 -7.21 21.44
N ALA A 386 16.10 -6.45 22.54
CA ALA A 386 16.25 -5.00 22.52
C ALA A 386 17.45 -4.51 21.70
N ALA A 387 18.66 -4.94 22.06
CA ALA A 387 19.90 -4.51 21.40
C ALA A 387 19.98 -5.01 19.95
N THR A 388 19.56 -6.24 19.72
CA THR A 388 19.60 -6.87 18.39
C THR A 388 18.56 -6.27 17.44
N LEU A 389 17.36 -5.96 17.94
CA LEU A 389 16.34 -5.26 17.15
C LEU A 389 16.81 -3.86 16.76
N ARG A 390 17.44 -3.13 17.69
CA ARG A 390 18.06 -1.84 17.36
C ARG A 390 19.07 -1.97 16.22
N SER A 391 19.99 -2.93 16.31
CA SER A 391 20.98 -3.20 15.25
C SER A 391 20.31 -3.53 13.92
N ALA A 392 19.32 -4.43 13.94
CA ALA A 392 18.57 -4.84 12.76
C ALA A 392 17.84 -3.67 12.10
N LEU A 393 17.14 -2.82 12.86
CA LEU A 393 16.43 -1.66 12.34
C LEU A 393 17.36 -0.64 11.69
N ILE A 394 18.51 -0.37 12.32
CA ILE A 394 19.55 0.52 11.76
C ILE A 394 20.05 -0.05 10.45
N LYS A 395 20.47 -1.33 10.45
CA LYS A 395 21.03 -2.01 9.29
C LYS A 395 20.05 -2.07 8.12
N LEU A 396 18.78 -2.42 8.39
CA LEU A 396 17.72 -2.39 7.38
C LEU A 396 17.50 -0.99 6.81
N SER A 397 17.49 0.05 7.65
CA SER A 397 17.36 1.43 7.20
C SER A 397 18.54 1.87 6.34
N VAL A 398 19.76 1.50 6.68
CA VAL A 398 20.96 1.81 5.89
C VAL A 398 20.92 1.06 4.56
N LYS A 399 20.65 -0.25 4.57
CA LYS A 399 20.64 -1.09 3.36
C LYS A 399 19.50 -0.70 2.40
N ASN A 400 18.34 -0.31 2.92
CA ASN A 400 17.20 0.13 2.12
C ASN A 400 17.25 1.65 1.79
N LEU A 401 18.32 2.35 2.13
CA LEU A 401 18.47 3.81 2.00
C LEU A 401 17.28 4.57 2.57
N GLY A 402 16.78 4.13 3.73
CA GLY A 402 15.67 4.77 4.44
C GLY A 402 15.98 6.22 4.78
N GLY A 403 14.96 7.09 4.75
CA GLY A 403 15.16 8.50 5.11
C GLY A 403 15.43 8.65 6.61
N PHE A 404 16.58 9.26 6.95
CA PHE A 404 16.99 9.49 8.34
C PHE A 404 16.46 10.81 8.89
N ASN A 405 16.33 11.83 8.04
CA ASN A 405 15.72 13.12 8.36
C ASN A 405 14.26 13.11 7.94
N VAL A 406 13.35 12.91 8.88
CA VAL A 406 11.92 12.82 8.59
C VAL A 406 11.17 14.01 9.21
N ASP A 407 10.34 14.67 8.43
CA ASP A 407 9.45 15.71 8.93
C ASP A 407 8.29 15.07 9.71
N PRO A 408 7.99 15.52 10.96
CA PRO A 408 6.97 14.90 11.78
C PRO A 408 5.56 14.95 11.18
N TRP A 409 5.18 16.04 10.50
CA TRP A 409 3.87 16.17 9.88
C TRP A 409 3.74 15.26 8.67
N TYR A 410 4.79 15.22 7.84
CA TYR A 410 4.88 14.27 6.73
C TYR A 410 4.80 12.82 7.23
N SER A 411 5.55 12.48 8.29
CA SER A 411 5.53 11.15 8.90
C SER A 411 4.14 10.76 9.39
N ALA A 412 3.47 11.66 10.13
CA ALA A 412 2.14 11.39 10.67
C ALA A 412 1.08 11.18 9.58
N TRP A 413 1.13 11.97 8.50
CA TRP A 413 0.14 11.90 7.43
C TRP A 413 0.39 10.75 6.44
N ASN A 414 1.65 10.56 6.01
CA ASN A 414 1.98 9.67 4.88
C ASN A 414 2.49 8.29 5.28
N ARG A 415 2.82 8.05 6.57
CA ARG A 415 3.51 6.82 6.96
C ARG A 415 2.71 6.02 7.97
N SER A 416 2.47 4.76 7.65
CA SER A 416 1.92 3.75 8.57
C SER A 416 2.95 3.24 9.58
N HIS A 417 4.26 3.37 9.27
CA HIS A 417 5.36 2.99 10.18
C HIS A 417 6.08 4.24 10.68
N PRO A 418 6.41 4.31 11.99
CA PRO A 418 7.26 5.35 12.52
C PRO A 418 8.66 5.32 11.89
N SER A 419 9.32 6.49 11.83
CA SER A 419 10.70 6.58 11.36
C SER A 419 11.66 5.82 12.27
N LEU A 420 12.87 5.54 11.77
CA LEU A 420 13.92 4.89 12.58
C LEU A 420 14.17 5.66 13.89
N THR A 421 14.31 6.98 13.83
CA THR A 421 14.54 7.83 15.00
C THR A 421 13.42 7.72 16.03
N GLU A 422 12.15 7.73 15.58
CA GLU A 422 10.99 7.57 16.45
C GLU A 422 10.98 6.19 17.13
N ARG A 423 11.27 5.11 16.38
CA ARG A 423 11.32 3.74 16.94
C ARG A 423 12.47 3.57 17.94
N LEU A 424 13.67 4.05 17.59
CA LEU A 424 14.83 3.98 18.51
C LEU A 424 14.59 4.77 19.80
N SER A 425 13.98 5.95 19.72
CA SER A 425 13.59 6.75 20.88
C SER A 425 12.58 6.02 21.76
N ALA A 426 11.55 5.40 21.17
CA ALA A 426 10.52 4.64 21.90
C ALA A 426 11.07 3.40 22.60
N LEU A 427 12.12 2.77 22.03
CA LEU A 427 12.82 1.65 22.63
C LEU A 427 13.64 2.04 23.88
N GLY A 428 13.73 3.34 24.21
CA GLY A 428 14.44 3.83 25.43
C GLY A 428 15.95 3.60 25.43
N ILE A 429 16.51 3.24 24.30
CA ILE A 429 17.92 2.90 24.16
C ILE A 429 18.66 4.20 23.80
N LYS A 430 19.25 4.85 24.80
CA LYS A 430 20.16 5.98 24.56
C LYS A 430 21.31 5.54 23.64
N PRO A 431 21.84 6.42 22.78
CA PRO A 431 23.03 6.13 22.02
C PRO A 431 24.14 5.70 22.99
N THR A 432 24.53 4.44 22.95
CA THR A 432 25.74 4.00 23.66
C THR A 432 26.93 4.41 22.81
N SER A 433 27.96 4.95 23.44
CA SER A 433 29.23 5.33 22.83
C SER A 433 30.06 4.13 22.32
N ASP A 434 29.41 3.02 21.97
CA ASP A 434 30.07 1.84 21.41
C ASP A 434 30.28 2.03 19.92
N LYS A 435 31.51 1.82 19.52
CA LYS A 435 32.13 2.08 18.20
C LYS A 435 31.21 1.86 16.99
N PRO A 436 31.41 2.62 15.90
CA PRO A 436 30.68 2.42 14.64
C PRO A 436 30.71 0.96 14.23
N ILE A 437 29.57 0.43 13.76
CA ILE A 437 29.51 -0.91 13.17
C ILE A 437 30.32 -0.83 11.86
N VAL A 438 31.61 -1.14 11.93
CA VAL A 438 32.51 -1.24 10.78
C VAL A 438 32.06 -2.47 10.00
N ASN A 439 31.76 -2.28 8.72
CA ASN A 439 31.41 -3.37 7.81
C ASN A 439 32.50 -4.44 7.83
N ALA A 440 32.14 -5.66 8.22
CA ALA A 440 33.03 -6.82 8.23
C ALA A 440 33.53 -7.25 6.82
N GLU A 441 33.14 -6.53 5.78
CA GLU A 441 33.57 -6.79 4.40
C GLU A 441 34.91 -6.13 4.02
N GLU A 442 35.38 -5.10 4.76
CA GLU A 442 36.68 -4.50 4.46
C GLU A 442 37.86 -5.28 5.07
N SER A 443 37.64 -6.08 6.10
CA SER A 443 38.74 -6.85 6.72
C SER A 443 39.15 -8.12 5.95
N LYS A 444 38.42 -8.55 4.93
CA LYS A 444 38.74 -9.69 4.06
C LYS A 444 39.53 -9.36 2.81
N LYS A 445 39.82 -8.08 2.56
CA LYS A 445 40.62 -7.63 1.40
C LYS A 445 42.05 -7.25 1.75
N GLU A 446 42.41 -7.32 3.02
CA GLU A 446 43.80 -7.03 3.52
C GLU A 446 44.50 -8.25 4.16
N GLN A 447 44.03 -9.47 3.90
CA GLN A 447 44.77 -10.70 4.20
C GLN A 447 44.93 -11.50 2.86
#